data_5c2dc70bff36d541a5335def052d345b
#
_entry.id   5c2dc70bff36d541a5335def052d345b
#
_cell.length_a   1.000
_cell.length_b   1.000
_cell.length_c   1.000
_cell.angle_alpha   90.00
_cell.angle_beta   90.00
_cell.angle_gamma   90.00
#
_symmetry.space_group_name_H-M   'P 1'
#
loop_
_entity.id
_entity.type
_entity.pdbx_description
1 polymer ?
#
loop_
_entity_poly.entity_id
_entity_poly.type
_entity_poly.pdbx_seq_one_letter_code
_entity_poly.pdbx_strand_id
1 'polypeptide(L)'
;MAATRHPTQVFARRATLARALRLLSEFRFEQSDPARFYGALAADTAAMVSDLWLGARGEPPAGRILLDVGGGPGYFSAAFADAGIRYVGVEPDPSEMHAAGPPTAGGPGNFVRASGMALPFADDSVDICLSSNVAEHVPRPWQLGAEMLRVTKPGGLAMLSYTVWLGPFGGHEMGLTHYLGGARAAARYARKHGHPAKNNYGSSLFAVSAADGLTWAASTGAAVAAFPRYHPRWAWWLTRVPVLREFGVSNLVLVLQPQ
;
A
#
# COMPACT_ATOMS: atom_id res chain seq x y z
N MET A 1 -9.59 -29.79 -16.45
CA MET A 1 -8.74 -29.12 -15.43
C MET A 1 -8.94 -27.62 -15.59
N ALA A 2 -9.49 -26.93 -14.61
CA ALA A 2 -9.55 -25.47 -14.64
C ALA A 2 -8.10 -24.94 -14.61
N ALA A 3 -7.75 -24.04 -15.53
CA ALA A 3 -6.44 -23.41 -15.55
C ALA A 3 -6.23 -22.70 -14.21
N THR A 4 -5.11 -22.97 -13.54
CA THR A 4 -4.76 -22.33 -12.26
C THR A 4 -4.66 -20.82 -12.50
N ARG A 5 -5.62 -20.07 -11.98
CA ARG A 5 -5.64 -18.61 -12.12
C ARG A 5 -4.57 -18.01 -11.23
N HIS A 6 -3.82 -17.03 -11.74
CA HIS A 6 -2.79 -16.36 -10.99
C HIS A 6 -3.15 -14.87 -10.84
N PRO A 7 -3.20 -14.32 -9.61
CA PRO A 7 -3.65 -12.94 -9.37
C PRO A 7 -2.99 -11.89 -10.26
N THR A 8 -1.67 -11.99 -10.47
CA THR A 8 -0.94 -10.98 -11.25
C THR A 8 -1.11 -11.09 -12.76
N GLN A 9 -1.80 -12.12 -13.29
CA GLN A 9 -1.85 -12.37 -14.75
C GLN A 9 -2.49 -11.20 -15.53
N VAL A 10 -3.55 -10.62 -14.98
CA VAL A 10 -4.23 -9.48 -15.60
C VAL A 10 -3.44 -8.19 -15.37
N PHE A 11 -3.07 -7.91 -14.13
CA PHE A 11 -2.31 -6.70 -13.78
C PHE A 11 -0.96 -6.60 -14.49
N ALA A 12 -0.30 -7.72 -14.78
CA ALA A 12 0.97 -7.74 -15.51
C ALA A 12 0.90 -7.09 -16.90
N ARG A 13 -0.28 -7.05 -17.53
CA ARG A 13 -0.49 -6.37 -18.81
C ARG A 13 -0.54 -4.85 -18.64
N ARG A 14 -1.00 -4.37 -17.50
CA ARG A 14 -1.03 -2.93 -17.13
C ARG A 14 0.33 -2.43 -16.63
N ALA A 15 1.17 -3.30 -16.08
CA ALA A 15 2.49 -2.95 -15.53
C ALA A 15 3.50 -2.66 -16.65
N THR A 16 3.30 -1.55 -17.35
CA THR A 16 4.12 -1.06 -18.47
C THR A 16 5.11 0.01 -18.02
N LEU A 17 6.14 0.28 -18.83
CA LEU A 17 7.08 1.38 -18.58
C LEU A 17 6.35 2.75 -18.62
N ALA A 18 5.41 2.93 -19.55
CA ALA A 18 4.64 4.17 -19.63
C ALA A 18 3.84 4.44 -18.35
N ARG A 19 3.17 3.41 -17.77
CA ARG A 19 2.52 3.52 -16.46
C ARG A 19 3.52 3.88 -15.37
N ALA A 20 4.67 3.22 -15.31
CA ALA A 20 5.71 3.47 -14.31
C ALA A 20 6.18 4.94 -14.36
N LEU A 21 6.53 5.42 -15.54
CA LEU A 21 7.00 6.81 -15.74
C LEU A 21 5.90 7.83 -15.41
N ARG A 22 4.65 7.58 -15.81
CA ARG A 22 3.52 8.43 -15.47
C ARG A 22 3.35 8.56 -13.95
N LEU A 23 3.30 7.44 -13.23
CA LEU A 23 3.14 7.45 -11.77
C LEU A 23 4.32 8.15 -11.08
N LEU A 24 5.56 7.86 -11.48
CA LEU A 24 6.73 8.53 -10.93
C LEU A 24 6.71 10.04 -11.20
N SER A 25 6.17 10.48 -12.35
CA SER A 25 6.04 11.91 -12.64
C SER A 25 5.01 12.63 -11.76
N GLU A 26 4.02 11.93 -11.24
CA GLU A 26 3.01 12.52 -10.34
C GLU A 26 3.56 12.81 -8.93
N PHE A 27 4.62 12.10 -8.46
CA PHE A 27 5.21 12.37 -7.15
C PHE A 27 5.69 13.82 -6.95
N ARG A 28 6.08 14.52 -8.02
CA ARG A 28 6.44 15.94 -7.93
C ARG A 28 5.27 16.85 -7.50
N PHE A 29 4.03 16.38 -7.62
CA PHE A 29 2.82 17.11 -7.25
C PHE A 29 2.32 16.78 -5.84
N GLU A 30 2.92 15.83 -5.14
CA GLU A 30 2.48 15.40 -3.80
C GLU A 30 2.29 16.56 -2.83
N GLN A 31 3.19 17.55 -2.87
CA GLN A 31 3.14 18.71 -1.99
C GLN A 31 2.47 19.94 -2.63
N SER A 32 2.56 20.10 -3.96
CA SER A 32 2.09 21.29 -4.67
C SER A 32 0.65 21.16 -5.17
N ASP A 33 0.19 19.95 -5.48
CA ASP A 33 -1.17 19.62 -5.95
C ASP A 33 -1.58 18.23 -5.46
N PRO A 34 -1.86 18.09 -4.14
CA PRO A 34 -2.21 16.80 -3.54
C PRO A 34 -3.43 16.15 -4.20
N ALA A 35 -4.43 16.94 -4.62
CA ALA A 35 -5.64 16.41 -5.26
C ALA A 35 -5.31 15.67 -6.56
N ARG A 36 -4.43 16.23 -7.38
CA ARG A 36 -3.93 15.60 -8.60
C ARG A 36 -3.13 14.33 -8.29
N PHE A 37 -2.18 14.41 -7.37
CA PHE A 37 -1.32 13.27 -7.01
C PHE A 37 -2.14 12.10 -6.47
N TYR A 38 -2.97 12.35 -5.44
CA TYR A 38 -3.80 11.31 -4.84
C TYR A 38 -4.88 10.80 -5.77
N GLY A 39 -5.44 11.65 -6.64
CA GLY A 39 -6.39 11.22 -7.68
C GLY A 39 -5.76 10.23 -8.68
N ALA A 40 -4.56 10.52 -9.17
CA ALA A 40 -3.83 9.61 -10.07
C ALA A 40 -3.45 8.29 -9.37
N LEU A 41 -3.02 8.37 -8.11
CA LEU A 41 -2.67 7.21 -7.31
C LEU A 41 -3.90 6.35 -6.97
N ALA A 42 -5.05 6.97 -6.68
CA ALA A 42 -6.33 6.31 -6.42
C ALA A 42 -6.80 5.51 -7.64
N ALA A 43 -6.83 6.15 -8.80
CA ALA A 43 -7.23 5.49 -10.05
C ALA A 43 -6.32 4.28 -10.37
N ASP A 44 -5.01 4.43 -10.20
CA ASP A 44 -4.06 3.34 -10.40
C ASP A 44 -4.21 2.21 -9.39
N THR A 45 -4.47 2.55 -8.12
CA THR A 45 -4.69 1.57 -7.05
C THR A 45 -5.97 0.78 -7.29
N ALA A 46 -7.08 1.44 -7.61
CA ALA A 46 -8.34 0.78 -7.90
C ALA A 46 -8.22 -0.15 -9.12
N ALA A 47 -7.51 0.29 -10.16
CA ALA A 47 -7.23 -0.55 -11.34
C ALA A 47 -6.33 -1.75 -11.00
N MET A 48 -5.29 -1.57 -10.17
CA MET A 48 -4.41 -2.66 -9.70
C MET A 48 -5.20 -3.69 -8.91
N VAL A 49 -5.99 -3.26 -7.93
CA VAL A 49 -6.82 -4.14 -7.09
C VAL A 49 -7.82 -4.92 -7.94
N SER A 50 -8.50 -4.23 -8.86
CA SER A 50 -9.48 -4.87 -9.76
C SER A 50 -8.82 -5.92 -10.68
N ASP A 51 -7.65 -5.61 -11.23
CA ASP A 51 -6.91 -6.54 -12.09
C ASP A 51 -6.40 -7.76 -11.30
N LEU A 52 -5.93 -7.56 -10.05
CA LEU A 52 -5.48 -8.65 -9.18
C LEU A 52 -6.65 -9.55 -8.77
N TRP A 53 -7.79 -8.96 -8.42
CA TRP A 53 -9.00 -9.71 -8.13
C TRP A 53 -9.49 -10.50 -9.34
N LEU A 54 -9.59 -9.85 -10.50
CA LEU A 54 -10.00 -10.52 -11.75
C LEU A 54 -9.05 -11.67 -12.11
N GLY A 55 -7.74 -11.47 -11.91
CA GLY A 55 -6.74 -12.52 -12.10
C GLY A 55 -6.92 -13.70 -11.17
N ALA A 56 -7.29 -13.46 -9.91
CA ALA A 56 -7.49 -14.50 -8.90
C ALA A 56 -8.84 -15.21 -9.05
N ARG A 57 -9.92 -14.44 -9.27
CA ARG A 57 -11.30 -14.94 -9.18
C ARG A 57 -11.95 -15.16 -10.56
N GLY A 58 -11.46 -14.48 -11.60
CA GLY A 58 -11.99 -14.55 -12.96
C GLY A 58 -13.29 -13.77 -13.17
N GLU A 59 -13.65 -12.92 -12.22
CA GLU A 59 -14.81 -12.03 -12.26
C GLU A 59 -14.41 -10.64 -11.72
N PRO A 60 -15.10 -9.56 -12.11
CA PRO A 60 -14.86 -8.23 -11.56
C PRO A 60 -15.15 -8.16 -10.05
N PRO A 61 -14.50 -7.23 -9.31
CA PRO A 61 -14.72 -7.07 -7.87
C PRO A 61 -16.01 -6.29 -7.52
N ALA A 62 -16.90 -6.05 -8.46
CA ALA A 62 -18.13 -5.30 -8.23
C ALA A 62 -18.98 -5.92 -7.11
N GLY A 63 -19.47 -5.09 -6.19
CA GLY A 63 -20.24 -5.50 -5.01
C GLY A 63 -19.40 -6.06 -3.87
N ARG A 64 -18.09 -6.26 -4.03
CA ARG A 64 -17.19 -6.76 -2.99
C ARG A 64 -16.90 -5.68 -1.94
N ILE A 65 -16.63 -6.10 -0.71
CA ILE A 65 -16.24 -5.22 0.39
C ILE A 65 -14.72 -5.11 0.40
N LEU A 66 -14.22 -3.89 0.29
CA LEU A 66 -12.81 -3.58 0.44
C LEU A 66 -12.60 -2.78 1.73
N LEU A 67 -11.70 -3.28 2.58
CA LEU A 67 -11.19 -2.58 3.75
C LEU A 67 -9.84 -1.94 3.42
N ASP A 68 -9.76 -0.61 3.52
CA ASP A 68 -8.54 0.18 3.31
C ASP A 68 -7.93 0.56 4.66
N VAL A 69 -6.88 -0.13 5.06
CA VAL A 69 -6.24 0.00 6.38
C VAL A 69 -5.16 1.07 6.33
N GLY A 70 -5.36 2.16 7.07
CA GLY A 70 -4.56 3.38 6.99
C GLY A 70 -4.97 4.23 5.80
N GLY A 71 -6.25 4.23 5.44
CA GLY A 71 -6.78 4.94 4.28
C GLY A 71 -6.77 6.47 4.41
N GLY A 72 -6.30 7.01 5.54
CA GLY A 72 -6.28 8.45 5.81
C GLY A 72 -7.66 9.07 5.63
N PRO A 73 -7.77 10.18 4.88
CA PRO A 73 -9.06 10.83 4.63
C PRO A 73 -9.90 10.14 3.54
N GLY A 74 -9.49 8.96 3.04
CA GLY A 74 -10.24 8.21 2.04
C GLY A 74 -10.02 8.65 0.60
N TYR A 75 -8.84 9.07 0.26
CA TYR A 75 -8.49 9.48 -1.12
C TYR A 75 -8.85 8.44 -2.19
N PHE A 76 -8.92 7.16 -1.81
CA PHE A 76 -9.19 6.06 -2.76
C PHE A 76 -10.68 5.73 -2.89
N SER A 77 -11.54 6.25 -1.98
CA SER A 77 -12.95 5.85 -1.88
C SER A 77 -13.74 6.04 -3.18
N ALA A 78 -13.59 7.20 -3.84
CA ALA A 78 -14.27 7.49 -5.09
C ALA A 78 -13.86 6.53 -6.21
N ALA A 79 -12.54 6.28 -6.38
CA ALA A 79 -12.04 5.40 -7.43
C ALA A 79 -12.49 3.93 -7.21
N PHE A 80 -12.62 3.48 -5.96
CA PHE A 80 -13.19 2.16 -5.67
C PHE A 80 -14.70 2.12 -5.89
N ALA A 81 -15.43 3.19 -5.55
CA ALA A 81 -16.86 3.29 -5.84
C ALA A 81 -17.13 3.24 -7.35
N ASP A 82 -16.34 3.94 -8.16
CA ASP A 82 -16.42 3.91 -9.63
C ASP A 82 -16.15 2.50 -10.20
N ALA A 83 -15.32 1.71 -9.51
CA ALA A 83 -15.10 0.29 -9.83
C ALA A 83 -16.21 -0.64 -9.28
N GLY A 84 -17.27 -0.10 -8.67
CA GLY A 84 -18.37 -0.85 -8.07
C GLY A 84 -18.00 -1.57 -6.77
N ILE A 85 -16.89 -1.21 -6.12
CA ILE A 85 -16.40 -1.81 -4.88
C ILE A 85 -16.96 -1.04 -3.68
N ARG A 86 -17.43 -1.75 -2.66
CA ARG A 86 -17.90 -1.18 -1.40
C ARG A 86 -16.72 -0.87 -0.49
N TYR A 87 -16.35 0.41 -0.41
CA TYR A 87 -15.19 0.87 0.35
C TYR A 87 -15.50 1.07 1.83
N VAL A 88 -14.57 0.64 2.70
CA VAL A 88 -14.53 0.93 4.13
C VAL A 88 -13.12 1.36 4.49
N GLY A 89 -12.93 2.56 5.00
CA GLY A 89 -11.65 3.09 5.47
C GLY A 89 -11.41 2.83 6.95
N VAL A 90 -10.17 2.52 7.33
CA VAL A 90 -9.73 2.45 8.74
C VAL A 90 -8.57 3.40 8.94
N GLU A 91 -8.71 4.31 9.89
CA GLU A 91 -7.69 5.30 10.24
C GLU A 91 -7.68 5.54 11.75
N PRO A 92 -6.53 5.42 12.46
CA PRO A 92 -6.46 5.70 13.89
C PRO A 92 -6.48 7.19 14.23
N ASP A 93 -5.97 8.06 13.35
CA ASP A 93 -5.83 9.50 13.61
C ASP A 93 -7.03 10.29 13.08
N PRO A 94 -7.81 10.93 13.98
CA PRO A 94 -8.93 11.76 13.54
C PRO A 94 -8.52 12.97 12.68
N SER A 95 -7.31 13.48 12.84
CA SER A 95 -6.83 14.63 12.06
C SER A 95 -6.58 14.23 10.61
N GLU A 96 -6.03 13.03 10.36
CA GLU A 96 -5.87 12.48 9.02
C GLU A 96 -7.23 12.15 8.38
N MET A 97 -8.19 11.62 9.14
CA MET A 97 -9.55 11.35 8.63
C MET A 97 -10.24 12.59 8.09
N HIS A 98 -9.93 13.78 8.63
CA HIS A 98 -10.56 15.05 8.23
C HIS A 98 -9.71 15.88 7.25
N ALA A 99 -8.51 15.40 6.90
CA ALA A 99 -7.54 16.17 6.11
C ALA A 99 -8.03 16.54 4.69
N ALA A 100 -8.95 15.77 4.11
CA ALA A 100 -9.53 16.03 2.79
C ALA A 100 -10.81 16.91 2.83
N GLY A 101 -11.19 17.43 4.02
CA GLY A 101 -12.45 18.13 4.22
C GLY A 101 -13.65 17.19 4.45
N PRO A 102 -14.87 17.76 4.57
CA PRO A 102 -16.06 16.94 4.74
C PRO A 102 -16.24 16.02 3.52
N PRO A 103 -16.79 14.79 3.71
CA PRO A 103 -17.07 13.88 2.61
C PRO A 103 -17.90 14.60 1.55
N THR A 104 -17.37 14.74 0.34
CA THR A 104 -18.14 15.28 -0.78
C THR A 104 -19.29 14.34 -1.10
N ALA A 105 -20.45 14.89 -1.42
CA ALA A 105 -21.64 14.14 -1.80
C ALA A 105 -21.31 13.24 -3.02
N GLY A 106 -21.14 11.96 -2.76
CA GLY A 106 -20.71 10.96 -3.76
C GLY A 106 -19.64 10.00 -3.26
N GLY A 107 -19.00 10.28 -2.12
CA GLY A 107 -18.01 9.43 -1.50
C GLY A 107 -18.23 9.26 -0.01
N PRO A 108 -19.23 8.52 0.47
CA PRO A 108 -19.19 8.05 1.84
C PRO A 108 -18.39 6.77 1.87
N GLY A 109 -17.08 6.88 2.04
CA GLY A 109 -16.40 5.78 2.66
C GLY A 109 -17.00 5.62 4.06
N ASN A 110 -17.50 4.44 4.40
CA ASN A 110 -17.70 4.12 5.79
C ASN A 110 -16.34 4.15 6.46
N PHE A 111 -16.13 4.99 7.45
CA PHE A 111 -14.87 5.08 8.17
C PHE A 111 -15.00 4.51 9.56
N VAL A 112 -13.99 3.76 9.96
CA VAL A 112 -13.85 3.23 11.31
C VAL A 112 -12.54 3.76 11.90
N ARG A 113 -12.65 4.43 13.05
CA ARG A 113 -11.47 4.86 13.79
C ARG A 113 -10.89 3.67 14.55
N ALA A 114 -9.79 3.11 14.05
CA ALA A 114 -9.12 1.98 14.68
C ALA A 114 -7.66 1.86 14.24
N SER A 115 -6.87 1.13 15.03
CA SER A 115 -5.52 0.75 14.65
C SER A 115 -5.53 -0.41 13.65
N GLY A 116 -4.75 -0.30 12.59
CA GLY A 116 -4.53 -1.42 11.65
C GLY A 116 -3.85 -2.65 12.29
N MET A 117 -3.22 -2.47 13.47
CA MET A 117 -2.61 -3.57 14.24
C MET A 117 -3.61 -4.26 15.19
N ALA A 118 -4.88 -3.82 15.24
CA ALA A 118 -5.98 -4.39 16.02
C ALA A 118 -7.29 -3.97 15.36
N LEU A 119 -7.66 -4.64 14.27
CA LEU A 119 -8.82 -4.31 13.47
C LEU A 119 -10.13 -4.73 14.18
N PRO A 120 -11.13 -3.84 14.34
CA PRO A 120 -12.39 -4.12 15.03
C PRO A 120 -13.39 -4.82 14.10
N PHE A 121 -12.92 -5.80 13.34
CA PHE A 121 -13.72 -6.60 12.44
C PHE A 121 -13.59 -8.08 12.79
N ALA A 122 -14.65 -8.84 12.56
CA ALA A 122 -14.62 -10.28 12.73
C ALA A 122 -13.65 -10.93 11.73
N ASP A 123 -13.19 -12.14 12.05
CA ASP A 123 -12.45 -12.98 11.12
C ASP A 123 -13.30 -13.20 9.87
N ASP A 124 -12.66 -13.34 8.72
CA ASP A 124 -13.30 -13.69 7.45
C ASP A 124 -14.48 -12.78 7.06
N SER A 125 -14.40 -11.47 7.37
CA SER A 125 -15.52 -10.52 7.18
C SER A 125 -15.47 -9.71 5.89
N VAL A 126 -14.28 -9.52 5.29
CA VAL A 126 -14.11 -8.71 4.08
C VAL A 126 -13.59 -9.52 2.89
N ASP A 127 -13.92 -9.09 1.69
CA ASP A 127 -13.50 -9.78 0.46
C ASP A 127 -12.08 -9.35 0.06
N ILE A 128 -11.75 -8.08 0.25
CA ILE A 128 -10.48 -7.46 -0.10
C ILE A 128 -9.99 -6.63 1.08
N CYS A 129 -8.74 -6.81 1.50
CA CYS A 129 -8.08 -5.97 2.47
C CYS A 129 -6.86 -5.30 1.81
N LEU A 130 -6.82 -3.97 1.82
CA LEU A 130 -5.75 -3.17 1.25
C LEU A 130 -5.07 -2.37 2.34
N SER A 131 -3.75 -2.25 2.28
CA SER A 131 -2.98 -1.24 3.00
C SER A 131 -1.90 -0.71 2.08
N SER A 132 -1.87 0.60 1.89
CA SER A 132 -1.00 1.24 0.90
C SER A 132 -0.17 2.36 1.54
N ASN A 133 1.15 2.16 1.62
CA ASN A 133 2.10 3.09 2.23
C ASN A 133 1.80 3.37 3.72
N VAL A 134 1.57 2.31 4.49
CA VAL A 134 1.25 2.39 5.93
C VAL A 134 2.22 1.54 6.76
N ALA A 135 2.68 0.40 6.24
CA ALA A 135 3.51 -0.53 7.02
C ALA A 135 4.82 0.09 7.48
N GLU A 136 5.39 1.02 6.71
CA GLU A 136 6.57 1.82 7.09
C GLU A 136 6.29 2.85 8.18
N HIS A 137 5.01 3.13 8.48
CA HIS A 137 4.59 4.10 9.51
C HIS A 137 4.14 3.47 10.82
N VAL A 138 4.12 2.15 10.91
CA VAL A 138 3.72 1.42 12.12
C VAL A 138 4.88 0.66 12.74
N PRO A 139 4.96 0.58 14.08
CA PRO A 139 6.10 -0.08 14.75
C PRO A 139 6.10 -1.60 14.58
N ARG A 140 4.98 -2.20 14.19
CA ARG A 140 4.81 -3.65 14.03
C ARG A 140 4.11 -3.98 12.71
N PRO A 141 4.78 -3.78 11.55
CA PRO A 141 4.15 -3.92 10.23
C PRO A 141 3.58 -5.32 9.97
N TRP A 142 4.20 -6.35 10.53
CA TRP A 142 3.75 -7.73 10.32
C TRP A 142 2.54 -8.09 11.20
N GLN A 143 2.30 -7.37 12.29
CA GLN A 143 1.04 -7.47 13.03
C GLN A 143 -0.10 -6.84 12.24
N LEU A 144 0.12 -5.69 11.59
CA LEU A 144 -0.84 -5.10 10.65
C LEU A 144 -1.18 -6.10 9.54
N GLY A 145 -0.17 -6.70 8.91
CA GLY A 145 -0.38 -7.72 7.88
C GLY A 145 -1.14 -8.96 8.39
N ALA A 146 -0.87 -9.41 9.62
CA ALA A 146 -1.58 -10.54 10.23
C ALA A 146 -3.08 -10.21 10.49
N GLU A 147 -3.39 -9.00 10.96
CA GLU A 147 -4.77 -8.54 11.12
C GLU A 147 -5.50 -8.43 9.78
N MET A 148 -4.80 -7.92 8.74
CA MET A 148 -5.35 -7.91 7.38
C MET A 148 -5.72 -9.32 6.90
N LEU A 149 -4.84 -10.31 7.14
CA LEU A 149 -5.13 -11.70 6.80
C LEU A 149 -6.31 -12.25 7.59
N ARG A 150 -6.36 -12.00 8.91
CA ARG A 150 -7.43 -12.48 9.79
C ARG A 150 -8.81 -12.03 9.33
N VAL A 151 -8.95 -10.76 8.94
CA VAL A 151 -10.26 -10.22 8.53
C VAL A 151 -10.64 -10.57 7.09
N THR A 152 -9.68 -11.01 6.27
CA THR A 152 -9.92 -11.35 4.87
C THR A 152 -10.48 -12.76 4.74
N LYS A 153 -11.61 -12.90 4.07
CA LYS A 153 -12.27 -14.20 3.80
C LYS A 153 -11.35 -15.20 3.11
N PRO A 154 -11.51 -16.51 3.37
CA PRO A 154 -10.90 -17.54 2.53
C PRO A 154 -11.14 -17.30 1.04
N GLY A 155 -10.07 -17.35 0.25
CA GLY A 155 -10.11 -17.01 -1.17
C GLY A 155 -10.25 -15.51 -1.50
N GLY A 156 -10.38 -14.64 -0.52
CA GLY A 156 -10.26 -13.18 -0.67
C GLY A 156 -8.82 -12.75 -0.97
N LEU A 157 -8.54 -11.45 -1.05
CA LEU A 157 -7.20 -10.93 -1.28
C LEU A 157 -6.83 -9.90 -0.21
N ALA A 158 -5.68 -10.11 0.47
CA ALA A 158 -5.02 -9.09 1.27
C ALA A 158 -3.81 -8.54 0.49
N MET A 159 -3.74 -7.22 0.36
CA MET A 159 -2.68 -6.54 -0.37
C MET A 159 -1.98 -5.53 0.53
N LEU A 160 -0.73 -5.80 0.88
CA LEU A 160 0.12 -4.92 1.68
C LEU A 160 1.18 -4.29 0.79
N SER A 161 1.12 -2.96 0.66
CA SER A 161 2.05 -2.18 -0.15
C SER A 161 2.75 -1.15 0.74
N TYR A 162 4.08 -1.08 0.67
CA TYR A 162 4.87 -0.18 1.52
C TYR A 162 6.15 0.28 0.84
N THR A 163 6.65 1.42 1.30
CA THR A 163 7.93 1.99 0.85
C THR A 163 9.09 1.23 1.49
N VAL A 164 9.98 0.70 0.65
CA VAL A 164 11.17 -0.02 1.12
C VAL A 164 12.20 0.97 1.65
N TRP A 165 12.72 0.74 2.86
CA TRP A 165 13.59 1.68 3.57
C TRP A 165 14.83 2.10 2.77
N LEU A 166 15.56 1.15 2.18
CA LEU A 166 16.72 1.46 1.34
C LEU A 166 16.37 1.78 -0.12
N GLY A 167 15.08 1.80 -0.46
CA GLY A 167 14.63 2.29 -1.77
C GLY A 167 14.79 3.80 -1.90
N PRO A 168 14.70 4.35 -3.11
CA PRO A 168 14.98 5.77 -3.37
C PRO A 168 14.04 6.74 -2.64
N PHE A 169 12.86 6.30 -2.21
CA PHE A 169 11.88 7.11 -1.47
C PHE A 169 11.80 6.76 0.03
N GLY A 170 12.60 5.81 0.52
CA GLY A 170 12.55 5.34 1.92
C GLY A 170 12.81 6.42 2.96
N GLY A 171 13.57 7.45 2.61
CA GLY A 171 13.85 8.59 3.47
C GLY A 171 12.71 9.60 3.63
N HIS A 172 11.64 9.49 2.83
CA HIS A 172 10.55 10.48 2.80
C HIS A 172 11.11 11.90 2.72
N GLU A 173 10.66 12.85 3.55
CA GLU A 173 11.14 14.25 3.57
C GLU A 173 12.63 14.38 3.88
N MET A 174 13.25 13.37 4.53
CA MET A 174 14.69 13.34 4.78
C MET A 174 15.50 13.08 3.50
N GLY A 175 14.85 12.68 2.41
CA GLY A 175 15.47 12.39 1.12
C GLY A 175 16.55 11.33 1.22
N LEU A 176 17.58 11.41 0.39
CA LEU A 176 18.65 10.39 0.33
C LEU A 176 19.56 10.37 1.58
N THR A 177 19.36 11.28 2.54
CA THR A 177 20.19 11.27 3.76
C THR A 177 19.91 10.06 4.66
N HIS A 178 18.79 9.35 4.45
CA HIS A 178 18.46 8.11 5.14
C HIS A 178 19.50 6.99 4.94
N TYR A 179 20.24 7.02 3.82
CA TYR A 179 21.36 6.09 3.59
C TYR A 179 22.52 6.25 4.59
N LEU A 180 22.59 7.40 5.29
CA LEU A 180 23.56 7.63 6.37
C LEU A 180 23.08 7.09 7.73
N GLY A 181 21.90 6.43 7.74
CA GLY A 181 21.21 5.92 8.92
C GLY A 181 20.05 6.81 9.36
N GLY A 182 18.93 6.20 9.74
CA GLY A 182 17.67 6.89 10.00
C GLY A 182 17.77 7.95 11.09
N ALA A 183 18.40 7.63 12.26
CA ALA A 183 18.58 8.59 13.35
C ALA A 183 19.44 9.80 12.95
N ARG A 184 20.50 9.58 12.16
CA ARG A 184 21.34 10.68 11.66
C ARG A 184 20.58 11.55 10.66
N ALA A 185 19.79 10.94 9.77
CA ALA A 185 18.96 11.65 8.80
C ALA A 185 17.93 12.53 9.52
N ALA A 186 17.22 11.99 10.50
CA ALA A 186 16.24 12.72 11.31
C ALA A 186 16.89 13.91 12.05
N ALA A 187 18.02 13.70 12.71
CA ALA A 187 18.74 14.77 13.39
C ALA A 187 19.23 15.86 12.42
N ARG A 188 19.71 15.46 11.22
CA ARG A 188 20.12 16.40 10.17
C ARG A 188 18.93 17.23 9.66
N TYR A 189 17.80 16.58 9.41
CA TYR A 189 16.58 17.25 8.97
C TYR A 189 16.12 18.29 10.00
N ALA A 190 15.98 17.89 11.27
CA ALA A 190 15.55 18.76 12.35
C ALA A 190 16.48 19.97 12.52
N ARG A 191 17.81 19.77 12.45
CA ARG A 191 18.79 20.87 12.51
C ARG A 191 18.67 21.83 11.32
N LYS A 192 18.39 21.32 10.11
CA LYS A 192 18.28 22.13 8.90
C LYS A 192 16.99 22.95 8.86
N HIS A 193 15.88 22.38 9.35
CA HIS A 193 14.54 22.96 9.20
C HIS A 193 13.99 23.58 10.49
N GLY A 194 14.66 23.38 11.64
CA GLY A 194 14.22 23.89 12.95
C GLY A 194 13.08 23.07 13.59
N HIS A 195 12.63 21.99 12.94
CA HIS A 195 11.59 21.09 13.43
C HIS A 195 11.83 19.67 12.89
N PRO A 196 11.30 18.62 13.55
CA PRO A 196 11.36 17.25 13.03
C PRO A 196 10.58 17.11 11.73
N ALA A 197 10.92 16.12 10.91
CA ALA A 197 10.11 15.72 9.76
C ALA A 197 8.74 15.19 10.22
N LYS A 198 7.69 15.30 9.39
CA LYS A 198 6.39 14.65 9.63
C LYS A 198 6.61 13.14 9.77
N ASN A 199 7.32 12.56 8.82
CA ASN A 199 7.73 11.15 8.83
C ASN A 199 9.10 11.02 9.52
N ASN A 200 9.08 11.01 10.86
CA ASN A 200 10.30 11.03 11.66
C ASN A 200 10.74 9.62 12.04
N TYR A 201 11.99 9.28 11.73
CA TYR A 201 12.56 7.95 11.97
C TYR A 201 12.50 7.55 13.45
N GLY A 202 11.99 6.35 13.71
CA GLY A 202 11.85 5.77 15.05
C GLY A 202 10.57 6.15 15.80
N SER A 203 9.73 7.05 15.25
CA SER A 203 8.43 7.41 15.84
C SER A 203 7.26 7.24 14.87
N SER A 204 7.34 7.80 13.67
CA SER A 204 6.32 7.71 12.62
C SER A 204 6.88 7.19 11.28
N LEU A 205 8.13 6.77 11.25
CA LEU A 205 8.77 6.11 10.11
C LEU A 205 9.74 5.05 10.62
N PHE A 206 9.64 3.84 10.08
CA PHE A 206 10.42 2.68 10.48
C PHE A 206 11.13 2.07 9.28
N ALA A 207 12.30 1.46 9.52
CA ALA A 207 13.07 0.79 8.47
C ALA A 207 12.43 -0.58 8.15
N VAL A 208 11.58 -0.62 7.14
CA VAL A 208 10.97 -1.86 6.63
C VAL A 208 11.69 -2.28 5.36
N SER A 209 12.31 -3.47 5.36
CA SER A 209 13.05 -3.99 4.22
C SER A 209 12.15 -4.80 3.28
N ALA A 210 12.57 -4.95 2.03
CA ALA A 210 11.91 -5.87 1.12
C ALA A 210 12.13 -7.33 1.55
N ALA A 211 13.30 -7.65 2.12
CA ALA A 211 13.62 -8.98 2.63
C ALA A 211 12.67 -9.43 3.73
N ASP A 212 12.44 -8.57 4.74
CA ASP A 212 11.57 -8.89 5.86
C ASP A 212 10.14 -9.13 5.40
N GLY A 213 9.62 -8.28 4.50
CA GLY A 213 8.28 -8.44 3.96
C GLY A 213 8.08 -9.71 3.15
N LEU A 214 9.05 -10.06 2.31
CA LEU A 214 9.01 -11.31 1.54
C LEU A 214 9.09 -12.54 2.46
N THR A 215 9.94 -12.48 3.50
CA THR A 215 10.09 -13.56 4.49
C THR A 215 8.81 -13.72 5.30
N TRP A 216 8.24 -12.61 5.79
CA TRP A 216 6.97 -12.63 6.50
C TRP A 216 5.84 -13.18 5.61
N ALA A 217 5.68 -12.68 4.40
CA ALA A 217 4.63 -13.15 3.49
C ALA A 217 4.76 -14.66 3.22
N ALA A 218 5.98 -15.16 2.99
CA ALA A 218 6.22 -16.59 2.80
C ALA A 218 5.84 -17.42 4.04
N SER A 219 6.10 -16.91 5.26
CA SER A 219 5.80 -17.59 6.51
C SER A 219 4.31 -17.75 6.78
N THR A 220 3.45 -16.93 6.16
CA THR A 220 1.99 -17.01 6.32
C THR A 220 1.36 -18.19 5.58
N GLY A 221 2.05 -18.77 4.61
CA GLY A 221 1.48 -19.76 3.69
C GLY A 221 0.45 -19.21 2.70
N ALA A 222 0.07 -17.93 2.82
CA ALA A 222 -0.95 -17.28 1.99
C ALA A 222 -0.36 -16.46 0.83
N ALA A 223 0.96 -16.31 0.74
CA ALA A 223 1.60 -15.49 -0.27
C ALA A 223 1.40 -16.05 -1.68
N VAL A 224 0.80 -15.26 -2.57
CA VAL A 224 0.53 -15.66 -3.97
C VAL A 224 1.31 -14.82 -4.98
N ALA A 225 1.74 -13.60 -4.61
CA ALA A 225 2.59 -12.77 -5.44
C ALA A 225 3.33 -11.70 -4.64
N ALA A 226 4.48 -11.26 -5.17
CA ALA A 226 5.18 -10.06 -4.73
C ALA A 226 5.80 -9.36 -5.93
N PHE A 227 5.65 -8.03 -6.01
CA PHE A 227 6.19 -7.25 -7.11
C PHE A 227 6.42 -5.78 -6.72
N PRO A 228 7.35 -5.08 -7.41
CA PRO A 228 7.58 -3.66 -7.18
C PRO A 228 6.45 -2.85 -7.85
N ARG A 229 5.75 -2.02 -7.08
CA ARG A 229 4.52 -1.33 -7.50
C ARG A 229 4.70 -0.45 -8.74
N TYR A 230 5.77 0.33 -8.76
CA TYR A 230 6.01 1.36 -9.79
C TYR A 230 6.90 0.89 -10.92
N HIS A 231 7.19 -0.41 -10.99
CA HIS A 231 8.06 -0.95 -12.04
C HIS A 231 7.26 -1.64 -13.15
N PRO A 232 7.76 -1.63 -14.39
CA PRO A 232 7.18 -2.43 -15.45
C PRO A 232 7.39 -3.93 -15.18
N ARG A 233 6.52 -4.77 -15.74
CA ARG A 233 6.53 -6.22 -15.50
C ARG A 233 7.90 -6.88 -15.70
N TRP A 234 8.63 -6.45 -16.72
CA TRP A 234 9.94 -7.03 -17.00
C TRP A 234 10.98 -6.78 -15.88
N ALA A 235 10.77 -5.80 -15.00
CA ALA A 235 11.64 -5.50 -13.87
C ALA A 235 11.22 -6.20 -12.56
N TRP A 236 10.14 -6.99 -12.55
CA TRP A 236 9.66 -7.66 -11.32
C TRP A 236 10.64 -8.70 -10.76
N TRP A 237 11.60 -9.17 -11.59
CA TRP A 237 12.69 -10.03 -11.13
C TRP A 237 13.55 -9.40 -10.02
N LEU A 238 13.56 -8.06 -9.92
CA LEU A 238 14.31 -7.34 -8.87
C LEU A 238 13.94 -7.84 -7.46
N THR A 239 12.69 -8.22 -7.22
CA THR A 239 12.26 -8.74 -5.91
C THR A 239 12.94 -10.06 -5.53
N ARG A 240 13.48 -10.79 -6.51
CA ARG A 240 14.11 -12.10 -6.32
C ARG A 240 15.60 -12.02 -6.05
N VAL A 241 16.24 -10.85 -6.32
CA VAL A 241 17.69 -10.71 -6.18
C VAL A 241 18.01 -10.01 -4.86
N PRO A 242 18.61 -10.71 -3.88
CA PRO A 242 19.05 -10.11 -2.63
C PRO A 242 19.90 -8.87 -2.89
N VAL A 243 19.90 -7.93 -1.96
CA VAL A 243 20.55 -6.62 -2.07
C VAL A 243 19.91 -5.72 -3.12
N LEU A 244 19.81 -6.12 -4.40
CA LEU A 244 19.20 -5.29 -5.43
C LEU A 244 17.74 -4.93 -5.13
N ARG A 245 16.98 -5.83 -4.52
CA ARG A 245 15.59 -5.58 -4.11
C ARG A 245 15.47 -4.46 -3.08
N GLU A 246 16.48 -4.29 -2.22
CA GLU A 246 16.45 -3.24 -1.18
C GLU A 246 16.64 -1.84 -1.77
N PHE A 247 17.52 -1.71 -2.77
CA PHE A 247 17.83 -0.41 -3.39
C PHE A 247 17.02 -0.12 -4.64
N GLY A 248 16.67 -1.16 -5.40
CA GLY A 248 15.97 -1.04 -6.68
C GLY A 248 14.45 -1.03 -6.57
N VAL A 249 13.87 -1.47 -5.45
CA VAL A 249 12.42 -1.47 -5.23
C VAL A 249 12.05 -0.29 -4.36
N SER A 250 11.35 0.68 -4.92
CA SER A 250 10.88 1.85 -4.18
C SER A 250 9.68 1.56 -3.30
N ASN A 251 8.76 0.72 -3.78
CA ASN A 251 7.58 0.26 -3.05
C ASN A 251 7.32 -1.20 -3.41
N LEU A 252 7.16 -2.05 -2.40
CA LEU A 252 6.88 -3.48 -2.56
C LEU A 252 5.40 -3.75 -2.31
N VAL A 253 4.77 -4.50 -3.22
CA VAL A 253 3.41 -5.04 -3.03
C VAL A 253 3.51 -6.52 -2.72
N LEU A 254 2.92 -6.91 -1.60
CA LEU A 254 2.70 -8.30 -1.22
C LEU A 254 1.22 -8.62 -1.44
N VAL A 255 0.93 -9.69 -2.19
CA VAL A 255 -0.43 -10.17 -2.42
C VAL A 255 -0.58 -11.52 -1.73
N LEU A 256 -1.54 -11.60 -0.82
CA LEU A 256 -1.82 -12.77 -0.02
C LEU A 256 -3.26 -13.21 -0.26
N GLN A 257 -3.49 -14.52 -0.23
CA GLN A 257 -4.80 -15.13 -0.40
C GLN A 257 -4.98 -16.17 0.70
N PRO A 258 -5.76 -15.86 1.76
CA PRO A 258 -6.12 -16.84 2.78
C PRO A 258 -6.81 -18.05 2.17
N GLN A 259 -6.56 -19.25 2.72
CA GLN A 259 -7.13 -20.52 2.25
C GLN A 259 -8.39 -20.87 3.05
#